data_06008b0108f44f484052a576ec2c5a20
#
_entry.id   06008b0108f44f484052a576ec2c5a20
#
_cell.length_a   1.000
_cell.length_b   1.000
_cell.length_c   1.000
_cell.angle_alpha   90.00
_cell.angle_beta   90.00
_cell.angle_gamma   90.00
#
_symmetry.space_group_name_H-M   'P 1'
#
loop_
_entity.id
_entity.type
_entity.pdbx_description
1 polymer ?
#
loop_
_entity_poly.entity_id
_entity_poly.type
_entity_poly.pdbx_seq_one_letter_code
_entity_poly.pdbx_strand_id
1 'polypeptide(L)'
;MVYERAIRMAGENLRVNPRDGDTLASMANYYAMLSDRPQALKHLQEALNLNSDIPEYLAIAAIVHNQFGEKDEALGWLEKARARGYSPAEIRASPEFDNLRDEPRFQRLILSK
;
A
#
# COMPACT_ATOMS: atom_id res chain seq x y z
N MET A 1 -2.63 -21.55 0.58
CA MET A 1 -2.14 -20.40 1.32
C MET A 1 -3.05 -19.21 1.10
N VAL A 2 -3.15 -18.36 2.11
CA VAL A 2 -4.15 -17.27 2.10
C VAL A 2 -3.90 -16.28 0.97
N TYR A 3 -2.66 -15.81 0.84
CA TYR A 3 -2.34 -14.78 -0.15
C TYR A 3 -2.38 -15.31 -1.58
N GLU A 4 -1.95 -16.56 -1.80
CA GLU A 4 -2.01 -17.16 -3.15
C GLU A 4 -3.45 -17.30 -3.61
N ARG A 5 -4.36 -17.69 -2.71
CA ARG A 5 -5.78 -17.78 -3.03
C ARG A 5 -6.34 -16.39 -3.35
N ALA A 6 -6.00 -15.39 -2.55
CA ALA A 6 -6.45 -14.02 -2.76
C ALA A 6 -5.97 -13.48 -4.12
N ILE A 7 -4.73 -13.77 -4.48
CA ILE A 7 -4.16 -13.35 -5.76
C ILE A 7 -4.92 -14.00 -6.92
N ARG A 8 -5.24 -15.28 -6.80
CA ARG A 8 -5.98 -16.00 -7.85
C ARG A 8 -7.36 -15.39 -8.05
N MET A 9 -8.08 -15.14 -6.95
CA MET A 9 -9.40 -14.54 -7.02
C MET A 9 -9.36 -13.13 -7.59
N ALA A 10 -8.36 -12.34 -7.18
CA ALA A 10 -8.17 -10.99 -7.70
C ALA A 10 -7.84 -11.03 -9.20
N GLY A 11 -7.03 -12.00 -9.62
CA GLY A 11 -6.70 -12.19 -11.04
C GLY A 11 -7.94 -12.47 -11.88
N GLU A 12 -8.89 -13.21 -11.35
CA GLU A 12 -10.16 -13.46 -12.04
C GLU A 12 -10.97 -12.18 -12.20
N ASN A 13 -11.00 -11.34 -11.17
CA ASN A 13 -11.64 -10.03 -11.26
C ASN A 13 -11.01 -9.17 -12.36
N LEU A 14 -9.69 -9.20 -12.47
CA LEU A 14 -8.97 -8.41 -13.48
C LEU A 14 -9.22 -8.92 -14.90
N ARG A 15 -9.53 -10.20 -15.06
CA ARG A 15 -9.92 -10.72 -16.38
C ARG A 15 -11.23 -10.10 -16.87
N VAL A 16 -12.15 -9.83 -15.95
CA VAL A 16 -13.44 -9.19 -16.25
C VAL A 16 -13.27 -7.68 -16.36
N ASN A 17 -12.48 -7.09 -15.44
CA ASN A 17 -12.26 -5.65 -15.40
C ASN A 17 -10.76 -5.36 -15.18
N PRO A 18 -9.96 -5.28 -16.28
CA PRO A 18 -8.51 -5.08 -16.15
C PRO A 18 -8.12 -3.73 -15.57
N ARG A 19 -9.04 -2.78 -15.49
CA ARG A 19 -8.78 -1.45 -14.96
C ARG A 19 -9.39 -1.25 -13.57
N ASP A 20 -9.57 -2.34 -12.82
CA ASP A 20 -10.04 -2.27 -11.44
C ASP A 20 -8.85 -1.92 -10.54
N GLY A 21 -8.70 -0.62 -10.25
CA GLY A 21 -7.58 -0.11 -9.45
C GLY A 21 -7.54 -0.68 -8.05
N ASP A 22 -8.72 -0.87 -7.43
CA ASP A 22 -8.77 -1.45 -6.08
C ASP A 22 -8.21 -2.87 -6.07
N THR A 23 -8.56 -3.67 -7.07
CA THR A 23 -8.05 -5.03 -7.20
C THR A 23 -6.55 -5.03 -7.46
N LEU A 24 -6.07 -4.13 -8.34
CA LEU A 24 -4.63 -4.01 -8.61
C LEU A 24 -3.85 -3.63 -7.36
N ALA A 25 -4.35 -2.67 -6.59
CA ALA A 25 -3.71 -2.25 -5.35
C ALA A 25 -3.69 -3.39 -4.33
N SER A 26 -4.79 -4.13 -4.21
CA SER A 26 -4.86 -5.30 -3.31
C SER A 26 -3.84 -6.36 -3.71
N MET A 27 -3.70 -6.62 -5.02
CA MET A 27 -2.70 -7.59 -5.51
C MET A 27 -1.29 -7.15 -5.17
N ALA A 28 -1.00 -5.85 -5.28
CA ALA A 28 0.31 -5.33 -4.90
C ALA A 28 0.62 -5.67 -3.44
N ASN A 29 -0.36 -5.48 -2.56
CA ASN A 29 -0.20 -5.81 -1.15
C ASN A 29 0.03 -7.31 -0.95
N TYR A 30 -0.77 -8.16 -1.61
CA TYR A 30 -0.64 -9.61 -1.46
C TYR A 30 0.73 -10.10 -1.92
N TYR A 31 1.24 -9.61 -3.06
CA TYR A 31 2.56 -9.98 -3.54
C TYR A 31 3.65 -9.49 -2.59
N ALA A 32 3.48 -8.32 -1.97
CA ALA A 32 4.44 -7.84 -0.97
C ALA A 32 4.49 -8.78 0.23
N MET A 33 3.34 -9.29 0.68
CA MET A 33 3.28 -10.25 1.79
C MET A 33 3.96 -11.57 1.43
N LEU A 34 4.02 -11.91 0.15
CA LEU A 34 4.72 -13.10 -0.33
C LEU A 34 6.19 -12.80 -0.66
N SER A 35 6.66 -11.60 -0.39
CA SER A 35 8.03 -11.15 -0.69
C SER A 35 8.36 -11.16 -2.18
N ASP A 36 7.35 -11.02 -3.03
CA ASP A 36 7.53 -10.93 -4.48
C ASP A 36 7.53 -9.46 -4.89
N ARG A 37 8.71 -8.82 -4.75
CA ARG A 37 8.85 -7.39 -5.00
C ARG A 37 8.53 -7.00 -6.45
N PRO A 38 9.02 -7.71 -7.48
CA PRO A 38 8.70 -7.32 -8.86
C PRO A 38 7.21 -7.30 -9.16
N GLN A 39 6.47 -8.30 -8.72
CA GLN A 39 5.02 -8.35 -8.94
C GLN A 39 4.30 -7.30 -8.10
N ALA A 40 4.74 -7.09 -6.86
CA ALA A 40 4.14 -6.06 -6.00
C ALA A 40 4.27 -4.69 -6.64
N LEU A 41 5.46 -4.34 -7.13
CA LEU A 41 5.70 -3.04 -7.75
C LEU A 41 4.95 -2.89 -9.07
N LYS A 42 4.87 -3.97 -9.86
CA LYS A 42 4.14 -3.93 -11.14
C LYS A 42 2.67 -3.59 -10.92
N HIS A 43 2.01 -4.29 -10.01
CA HIS A 43 0.58 -4.07 -9.76
C HIS A 43 0.33 -2.72 -9.09
N LEU A 44 1.23 -2.31 -8.19
CA LEU A 44 1.15 -0.99 -7.57
C LEU A 44 1.23 0.11 -8.64
N GLN A 45 2.18 -0.01 -9.56
CA GLN A 45 2.35 0.98 -10.61
C GLN A 45 1.12 1.05 -11.50
N GLU A 46 0.53 -0.09 -11.83
CA GLU A 46 -0.69 -0.13 -12.63
C GLU A 46 -1.85 0.58 -11.93
N ALA A 47 -2.00 0.36 -10.62
CA ALA A 47 -3.05 1.04 -9.86
C ALA A 47 -2.82 2.55 -9.84
N LEU A 48 -1.59 2.99 -9.59
CA LEU A 48 -1.24 4.41 -9.55
C LEU A 48 -1.38 5.07 -10.92
N ASN A 49 -1.13 4.33 -12.00
CA ASN A 49 -1.31 4.85 -13.36
C ASN A 49 -2.79 5.12 -13.64
N LEU A 50 -3.69 4.34 -13.06
CA LEU A 50 -5.12 4.57 -13.21
C LEU A 50 -5.58 5.79 -12.42
N ASN A 51 -5.08 5.95 -11.19
CA ASN A 51 -5.39 7.12 -10.37
C ASN A 51 -4.34 7.25 -9.25
N SER A 52 -3.53 8.30 -9.32
CA SER A 52 -2.47 8.55 -8.36
C SER A 52 -2.93 9.36 -7.13
N ASP A 53 -4.21 9.72 -7.06
CA ASP A 53 -4.71 10.59 -5.99
C ASP A 53 -5.56 9.86 -4.95
N ILE A 54 -5.77 8.55 -5.10
CA ILE A 54 -6.56 7.78 -4.15
C ILE A 54 -5.72 7.51 -2.89
N PRO A 55 -6.13 8.04 -1.72
CA PRO A 55 -5.31 7.91 -0.49
C PRO A 55 -5.00 6.45 -0.14
N GLU A 56 -5.94 5.54 -0.34
CA GLU A 56 -5.76 4.12 -0.06
C GLU A 56 -4.65 3.50 -0.90
N TYR A 57 -4.53 3.91 -2.16
CA TYR A 57 -3.46 3.40 -3.03
C TYR A 57 -2.10 3.90 -2.56
N LEU A 58 -2.04 5.15 -2.10
CA LEU A 58 -0.80 5.73 -1.58
C LEU A 58 -0.40 5.03 -0.27
N ALA A 59 -1.37 4.69 0.58
CA ALA A 59 -1.11 3.92 1.79
C ALA A 59 -0.59 2.52 1.46
N ILE A 60 -1.15 1.88 0.44
CA ILE A 60 -0.66 0.56 0.00
C ILE A 60 0.77 0.68 -0.54
N ALA A 61 1.08 1.76 -1.25
CA ALA A 61 2.46 2.00 -1.69
C ALA A 61 3.41 2.04 -0.50
N ALA A 62 3.00 2.71 0.60
CA ALA A 62 3.79 2.75 1.82
C ALA A 62 3.98 1.35 2.41
N ILE A 63 2.91 0.54 2.45
CA ILE A 63 2.97 -0.83 2.98
C ILE A 63 3.95 -1.66 2.13
N VAL A 64 3.85 -1.58 0.81
CA VAL A 64 4.70 -2.35 -0.10
C VAL A 64 6.18 -2.00 0.13
N HIS A 65 6.52 -0.71 0.12
CA HIS A 65 7.90 -0.29 0.31
C HIS A 65 8.41 -0.66 1.70
N ASN A 66 7.57 -0.50 2.72
CA ASN A 66 7.97 -0.84 4.08
C ASN A 66 8.22 -2.34 4.26
N GLN A 67 7.45 -3.17 3.56
CA GLN A 67 7.62 -4.62 3.61
C GLN A 67 9.02 -5.04 3.12
N PHE A 68 9.60 -4.25 2.22
CA PHE A 68 10.92 -4.53 1.66
C PHE A 68 12.03 -3.70 2.33
N GLY A 69 11.75 -3.13 3.51
CA GLY A 69 12.74 -2.40 4.29
C GLY A 69 13.07 -1.00 3.78
N GLU A 70 12.29 -0.49 2.86
CA GLU A 70 12.49 0.83 2.25
C GLU A 70 11.75 1.88 3.06
N LYS A 71 12.25 2.15 4.27
CA LYS A 71 11.55 2.98 5.26
C LYS A 71 11.34 4.41 4.81
N ASP A 72 12.36 5.03 4.21
CA ASP A 72 12.25 6.43 3.77
C ASP A 72 11.19 6.57 2.69
N GLU A 73 11.15 5.64 1.74
CA GLU A 73 10.13 5.65 0.70
C GLU A 73 8.75 5.41 1.29
N ALA A 74 8.64 4.46 2.22
CA ALA A 74 7.37 4.19 2.89
C ALA A 74 6.85 5.44 3.60
N LEU A 75 7.71 6.15 4.33
CA LEU A 75 7.32 7.37 5.02
C LEU A 75 6.89 8.46 4.03
N GLY A 76 7.60 8.57 2.90
CA GLY A 76 7.22 9.51 1.85
C GLY A 76 5.83 9.24 1.30
N TRP A 77 5.51 7.96 1.05
CA TRP A 77 4.18 7.58 0.58
C TRP A 77 3.10 7.85 1.62
N LEU A 78 3.40 7.60 2.91
CA LEU A 78 2.46 7.94 3.99
C LEU A 78 2.20 9.43 4.07
N GLU A 79 3.23 10.24 3.88
CA GLU A 79 3.08 11.70 3.86
C GLU A 79 2.16 12.13 2.72
N LYS A 80 2.31 11.54 1.54
CA LYS A 80 1.43 11.80 0.41
C LYS A 80 -0.01 11.35 0.70
N ALA A 81 -0.16 10.17 1.31
CA ALA A 81 -1.49 9.66 1.66
C ALA A 81 -2.20 10.61 2.62
N ARG A 82 -1.48 11.10 3.64
CA ARG A 82 -2.02 12.08 4.59
C ARG A 82 -2.44 13.37 3.89
N ALA A 83 -1.64 13.83 2.95
CA ALA A 83 -1.95 15.03 2.19
C ALA A 83 -3.23 14.88 1.36
N ARG A 84 -3.58 13.64 0.99
CA ARG A 84 -4.80 13.33 0.24
C ARG A 84 -5.96 12.92 1.14
N GLY A 85 -5.81 13.02 2.46
CA GLY A 85 -6.90 12.79 3.39
C GLY A 85 -6.92 11.42 4.08
N TYR A 86 -5.88 10.61 3.92
CA TYR A 86 -5.82 9.33 4.61
C TYR A 86 -5.78 9.55 6.13
N SER A 87 -6.58 8.78 6.86
CA SER A 87 -6.81 9.02 8.28
C SER A 87 -5.57 8.68 9.13
N PRO A 88 -5.13 9.58 10.03
CA PRO A 88 -4.05 9.23 10.97
C PRO A 88 -4.46 8.09 11.91
N ALA A 89 -5.75 7.95 12.20
CA ALA A 89 -6.23 6.84 13.03
C ALA A 89 -5.99 5.50 12.36
N GLU A 90 -6.18 5.43 11.04
CA GLU A 90 -5.90 4.19 10.29
C GLU A 90 -4.41 3.87 10.28
N ILE A 91 -3.58 4.88 10.14
CA ILE A 91 -2.11 4.69 10.19
C ILE A 91 -1.72 4.15 11.57
N ARG A 92 -2.26 4.75 12.64
CA ARG A 92 -1.97 4.29 14.01
C ARG A 92 -2.40 2.85 14.24
N ALA A 93 -3.53 2.45 13.65
CA ALA A 93 -4.10 1.12 13.85
C ALA A 93 -3.45 0.04 13.01
N SER A 94 -2.63 0.40 12.01
CA SER A 94 -2.06 -0.57 11.06
C SER A 94 -0.80 -1.23 11.62
N PRO A 95 -0.85 -2.55 11.93
CA PRO A 95 0.35 -3.25 12.41
C PRO A 95 1.47 -3.31 11.37
N GLU A 96 1.16 -3.12 10.11
CA GLU A 96 2.16 -3.09 9.04
C GLU A 96 3.22 -2.01 9.25
N PHE A 97 2.92 -0.97 10.05
CA PHE A 97 3.83 0.13 10.30
C PHE A 97 4.48 0.10 11.68
N ASP A 98 4.39 -1.04 12.39
CA ASP A 98 4.93 -1.14 13.75
C ASP A 98 6.41 -0.80 13.82
N ASN A 99 7.18 -1.16 12.79
CA ASN A 99 8.60 -0.87 12.73
C ASN A 99 8.94 0.61 12.49
N LEU A 100 7.93 1.43 12.17
CA LEU A 100 8.11 2.86 11.91
C LEU A 100 7.71 3.73 13.10
N ARG A 101 7.16 3.15 14.16
CA ARG A 101 6.53 3.93 15.25
C ARG A 101 7.50 4.84 15.97
N ASP A 102 8.78 4.49 16.01
CA ASP A 102 9.81 5.30 16.67
C ASP A 102 10.39 6.37 15.75
N GLU A 103 10.04 6.36 14.47
CA GLU A 103 10.54 7.33 13.50
C GLU A 103 9.87 8.70 13.72
N PRO A 104 10.63 9.80 13.84
CA PRO A 104 10.00 11.11 14.03
C PRO A 104 9.05 11.51 12.91
N ARG A 105 9.36 11.14 11.66
CA ARG A 105 8.46 11.41 10.53
C ARG A 105 7.13 10.70 10.70
N PHE A 106 7.15 9.45 11.19
CA PHE A 106 5.93 8.69 11.44
C PHE A 106 5.12 9.34 12.55
N GLN A 107 5.77 9.73 13.64
CA GLN A 107 5.09 10.35 14.77
C GLN A 107 4.39 11.64 14.36
N ARG A 108 5.02 12.44 13.50
CA ARG A 108 4.37 13.64 12.99
C ARG A 108 3.12 13.33 12.18
N LEU A 109 3.12 12.22 11.44
CA LEU A 109 1.96 11.83 10.63
C LEU A 109 0.74 11.48 11.48
N ILE A 110 0.95 10.79 12.61
CA ILE A 110 -0.16 10.33 13.45
C ILE A 110 -0.61 11.37 14.45
N LEU A 111 0.19 12.40 14.71
CA LEU A 111 -0.16 13.49 15.61
C LEU A 111 -0.87 14.65 14.92
N SER A 112 -0.70 14.79 13.61
CA SER A 112 -1.34 15.86 12.85
C SER A 112 -2.83 15.55 12.65
N LYS A 113 -3.63 16.58 12.55
CA LYS A 113 -5.07 16.43 12.36
C LYS A 113 -5.45 16.38 10.90
#